data_df2ae6dca5f7bac9b9f9d449f661676c
#
_entry.id   df2ae6dca5f7bac9b9f9d449f661676c
#
_cell.length_a   1.000
_cell.length_b   1.000
_cell.length_c   1.000
_cell.angle_alpha   90.00
_cell.angle_beta   90.00
_cell.angle_gamma   90.00
#
_symmetry.space_group_name_H-M   'P 1'
#
loop_
_entity.id
_entity.type
_entity.pdbx_description
1 polymer ?
#
loop_
_entity_poly.entity_id
_entity_poly.type
_entity_poly.pdbx_seq_one_letter_code
_entity_poly.pdbx_strand_id
1 'polypeptide(L)'
;MNGDLLVWDKVLDRSVELSSMGIRVDKEALLRQLTLSGQEKRKELYFHKRLLEGTLPLCIGGGIGQSRLCMLYLQKAHIGEIHASIWPEEMRKECAQLGMQLI
;
A
#
# COMPACT_ATOMS: atom_id res chain seq x y z
N MET A 1 -0.49 -15.76 -2.07
CA MET A 1 -1.74 -15.40 -1.36
C MET A 1 -1.56 -13.99 -0.85
N ASN A 2 -2.53 -13.11 -1.12
CA ASN A 2 -2.56 -11.72 -0.66
C ASN A 2 -3.80 -11.51 0.20
N GLY A 3 -3.74 -10.56 1.10
CA GLY A 3 -4.85 -10.16 1.95
C GLY A 3 -4.79 -8.68 2.27
N ASP A 4 -5.95 -8.06 2.42
CA ASP A 4 -6.08 -6.65 2.75
C ASP A 4 -6.83 -6.50 4.07
N LEU A 5 -6.39 -5.54 4.88
CA LEU A 5 -7.09 -5.14 6.09
C LEU A 5 -8.01 -3.99 5.77
N LEU A 6 -9.30 -4.28 5.75
CA LEU A 6 -10.35 -3.29 5.56
C LEU A 6 -10.96 -2.90 6.92
N VAL A 7 -11.18 -1.63 7.14
CA VAL A 7 -11.84 -1.08 8.31
C VAL A 7 -12.98 -0.20 7.91
N TRP A 8 -14.02 -0.12 8.76
CA TRP A 8 -15.11 0.81 8.57
C TRP A 8 -14.71 2.19 9.11
N ASP A 9 -14.60 3.16 8.21
CA ASP A 9 -14.35 4.56 8.59
C ASP A 9 -15.69 5.24 8.86
N LYS A 10 -15.90 5.61 10.12
CA LYS A 10 -17.16 6.24 10.56
C LYS A 10 -17.33 7.67 10.06
N VAL A 11 -16.24 8.36 9.77
CA VAL A 11 -16.28 9.74 9.27
C VAL A 11 -16.67 9.77 7.80
N LEU A 12 -16.10 8.83 7.03
CA LEU A 12 -16.37 8.71 5.59
C LEU A 12 -17.56 7.80 5.28
N ASP A 13 -18.12 7.13 6.30
CA ASP A 13 -19.23 6.17 6.21
C ASP A 13 -18.99 5.09 5.12
N ARG A 14 -17.78 4.55 5.08
CA ARG A 14 -17.38 3.51 4.10
C ARG A 14 -16.23 2.67 4.60
N SER A 15 -15.99 1.54 3.92
CA SER A 15 -14.79 0.74 4.15
C SER A 15 -13.57 1.38 3.52
N VAL A 16 -12.46 1.36 4.26
CA VAL A 16 -11.16 1.88 3.84
C VAL A 16 -10.11 0.80 4.03
N GLU A 17 -9.29 0.57 3.03
CA GLU A 17 -8.12 -0.30 3.12
C GLU A 17 -7.01 0.39 3.89
N LEU A 18 -6.59 -0.20 5.01
CA LEU A 18 -5.47 0.27 5.81
C LEU A 18 -4.15 -0.39 5.48
N SER A 19 -4.20 -1.66 5.14
CA SER A 19 -3.00 -2.46 4.92
C SER A 19 -3.25 -3.48 3.83
N SER A 20 -2.24 -3.70 3.00
CA SER A 20 -2.19 -4.82 2.07
C SER A 20 -0.97 -5.67 2.37
N MET A 21 -1.13 -6.98 2.38
CA MET A 21 -0.07 -7.92 2.72
C MET A 21 -0.11 -9.17 1.86
N GLY A 22 1.01 -9.86 1.77
CA GLY A 22 1.08 -11.08 0.99
C GLY A 22 2.24 -11.98 1.38
N ILE A 23 2.06 -13.27 1.12
CA ILE A 23 3.15 -14.22 1.12
C ILE A 23 4.04 -13.89 -0.07
N ARG A 24 5.31 -13.66 0.20
CA ARG A 24 6.28 -13.36 -0.86
C ARG A 24 6.57 -14.62 -1.67
N VAL A 25 7.02 -14.42 -2.91
CA VAL A 25 7.30 -15.52 -3.82
C VAL A 25 8.36 -16.46 -3.26
N ASP A 26 8.13 -17.77 -3.40
CA ASP A 26 9.12 -18.82 -3.28
C ASP A 26 9.78 -19.08 -4.64
N LYS A 27 10.68 -20.06 -4.69
CA LYS A 27 11.42 -20.42 -5.91
C LYS A 27 10.47 -20.83 -7.07
N GLU A 28 9.50 -21.65 -6.77
CA GLU A 28 8.57 -22.20 -7.78
C GLU A 28 7.66 -21.10 -8.33
N ALA A 29 7.10 -20.28 -7.43
CA ALA A 29 6.26 -19.14 -7.81
C ALA A 29 7.05 -18.13 -8.63
N LEU A 30 8.31 -17.82 -8.25
CA LEU A 30 9.15 -16.92 -9.02
C LEU A 30 9.40 -17.43 -10.43
N LEU A 31 9.82 -18.68 -10.57
CA LEU A 31 10.07 -19.28 -11.90
C LEU A 31 8.82 -19.24 -12.77
N ARG A 32 7.69 -19.68 -12.22
CA ARG A 32 6.40 -19.66 -12.95
C ARG A 32 6.03 -18.26 -13.41
N GLN A 33 6.15 -17.25 -12.53
CA GLN A 33 5.81 -15.86 -12.85
C GLN A 33 6.74 -15.26 -13.90
N LEU A 34 8.04 -15.54 -13.83
CA LEU A 34 9.01 -15.10 -14.83
C LEU A 34 8.72 -15.69 -16.21
N THR A 35 8.36 -16.98 -16.26
CA THR A 35 7.98 -17.63 -17.52
C THR A 35 6.68 -17.05 -18.07
N LEU A 36 5.63 -16.91 -17.25
CA LEU A 36 4.36 -16.33 -17.68
C LEU A 36 4.48 -14.89 -18.19
N SER A 37 5.40 -14.12 -17.62
CA SER A 37 5.64 -12.73 -18.02
C SER A 37 6.67 -12.57 -19.16
N GLY A 38 7.28 -13.66 -19.63
CA GLY A 38 8.34 -13.63 -20.64
C GLY A 38 9.63 -12.92 -20.15
N GLN A 39 9.83 -12.85 -18.84
CA GLN A 39 10.94 -12.12 -18.21
C GLN A 39 12.02 -13.07 -17.64
N GLU A 40 12.25 -14.19 -18.27
CA GLU A 40 13.16 -15.23 -17.76
C GLU A 40 14.60 -14.75 -17.53
N LYS A 41 15.05 -13.75 -18.30
CA LYS A 41 16.38 -13.14 -18.13
C LYS A 41 16.57 -12.51 -16.75
N ARG A 42 15.48 -12.15 -16.06
CA ARG A 42 15.55 -11.57 -14.71
C ARG A 42 16.00 -12.56 -13.62
N LYS A 43 16.10 -13.85 -13.93
CA LYS A 43 16.69 -14.86 -13.03
C LYS A 43 18.10 -14.47 -12.55
N GLU A 44 18.85 -13.74 -13.38
CA GLU A 44 20.20 -13.30 -13.10
C GLU A 44 20.28 -12.07 -12.17
N LEU A 45 19.15 -11.39 -11.91
CA LEU A 45 19.13 -10.27 -10.98
C LEU A 45 19.43 -10.75 -9.56
N TYR A 46 20.13 -9.93 -8.79
CA TYR A 46 20.65 -10.26 -7.45
C TYR A 46 19.62 -10.93 -6.53
N PHE A 47 18.45 -10.32 -6.36
CA PHE A 47 17.38 -10.88 -5.53
C PHE A 47 16.89 -12.22 -6.06
N HIS A 48 16.57 -12.30 -7.36
CA HIS A 48 16.02 -13.50 -7.99
C HIS A 48 16.99 -14.67 -7.89
N LYS A 49 18.27 -14.43 -8.21
CA LYS A 49 19.32 -15.43 -8.10
C LYS A 49 19.42 -16.00 -6.68
N ARG A 50 19.51 -15.13 -5.68
CA ARG A 50 19.62 -15.57 -4.28
C ARG A 50 18.39 -16.32 -3.79
N LEU A 51 17.18 -15.93 -4.24
CA LEU A 51 15.96 -16.65 -3.93
C LEU A 51 15.97 -18.05 -4.53
N LEU A 52 16.39 -18.18 -5.80
CA LEU A 52 16.49 -19.46 -6.50
C LEU A 52 17.56 -20.37 -5.86
N GLU A 53 18.67 -19.83 -5.42
CA GLU A 53 19.72 -20.55 -4.69
C GLU A 53 19.26 -21.00 -3.27
N GLY A 54 18.18 -20.42 -2.74
CA GLY A 54 17.67 -20.76 -1.42
C GLY A 54 18.46 -20.09 -0.28
N THR A 55 19.19 -19.04 -0.58
CA THR A 55 19.95 -18.26 0.41
C THR A 55 19.14 -17.17 1.11
N LEU A 56 17.88 -16.96 0.67
CA LEU A 56 16.94 -16.04 1.29
C LEU A 56 15.84 -16.79 2.06
N PRO A 57 15.41 -16.29 3.22
CA PRO A 57 14.32 -16.87 3.96
C PRO A 57 13.00 -16.66 3.21
N LEU A 58 12.04 -17.58 3.42
CA LEU A 58 10.67 -17.34 3.04
C LEU A 58 10.07 -16.29 3.98
N CYS A 59 9.30 -15.36 3.42
CA CYS A 59 8.75 -14.26 4.19
C CYS A 59 7.34 -13.88 3.74
N ILE A 60 6.64 -13.21 4.62
CA ILE A 60 5.46 -12.41 4.33
C ILE A 60 5.85 -10.94 4.39
N GLY A 61 5.14 -10.11 3.68
CA GLY A 61 5.39 -8.68 3.71
C GLY A 61 4.12 -7.91 3.47
N GLY A 62 4.07 -6.72 4.02
CA GLY A 62 2.94 -5.83 3.84
C GLY A 62 3.32 -4.39 4.09
N GLY A 63 2.40 -3.49 3.77
CA GLY A 63 2.51 -2.08 4.05
C GLY A 63 1.25 -1.57 4.72
N ILE A 64 1.41 -0.69 5.70
CA ILE A 64 0.33 0.04 6.32
C ILE A 64 0.31 1.44 5.73
N GLY A 65 -0.87 1.89 5.27
CA GLY A 65 -1.07 3.26 4.82
C GLY A 65 -0.99 4.23 6.00
N GLN A 66 0.16 4.84 6.22
CA GLN A 66 0.41 5.72 7.39
C GLN A 66 -0.62 6.85 7.48
N SER A 67 -0.86 7.57 6.40
CA SER A 67 -1.84 8.67 6.37
C SER A 67 -3.27 8.17 6.59
N ARG A 68 -3.64 7.03 6.00
CA ARG A 68 -4.96 6.41 6.22
C ARG A 68 -5.16 6.00 7.67
N LEU A 69 -4.14 5.42 8.29
CA LEU A 69 -4.18 5.05 9.70
C LEU A 69 -4.34 6.29 10.60
N CYS A 70 -3.60 7.37 10.31
CA CYS A 70 -3.73 8.64 11.02
C CYS A 70 -5.13 9.26 10.83
N MET A 71 -5.68 9.25 9.60
CA MET A 71 -7.06 9.70 9.35
C MET A 71 -8.07 8.96 10.21
N LEU A 72 -7.97 7.63 10.27
CA LEU A 72 -8.87 6.80 11.06
C LEU A 72 -8.80 7.14 12.55
N TYR A 73 -7.60 7.21 13.13
CA TYR A 73 -7.42 7.50 14.56
C TYR A 73 -7.78 8.93 14.94
N LEU A 74 -7.47 9.90 14.08
CA LEU A 74 -7.77 11.31 14.31
C LEU A 74 -9.14 11.73 13.78
N GLN A 75 -9.91 10.78 13.25
CA GLN A 75 -11.25 11.01 12.70
C GLN A 75 -11.28 12.15 11.67
N LYS A 76 -10.35 12.11 10.72
CA LYS A 76 -10.21 13.10 9.66
C LYS A 76 -10.91 12.65 8.38
N ALA A 77 -11.54 13.60 7.68
CA ALA A 77 -12.32 13.33 6.47
C ALA A 77 -11.46 13.43 5.20
N HIS A 78 -10.40 14.23 5.21
CA HIS A 78 -9.55 14.43 4.05
C HIS A 78 -8.08 14.15 4.36
N ILE A 79 -7.39 13.46 3.46
CA ILE A 79 -5.97 13.09 3.64
C ILE A 79 -5.07 14.33 3.80
N GLY A 80 -5.45 15.45 3.21
CA GLY A 80 -4.75 16.73 3.34
C GLY A 80 -4.74 17.33 4.75
N GLU A 81 -5.59 16.85 5.66
CA GLU A 81 -5.55 17.22 7.07
C GLU A 81 -4.39 16.52 7.82
N ILE A 82 -3.80 15.49 7.20
CA ILE A 82 -2.75 14.65 7.79
C ILE A 82 -1.45 14.73 7.00
N HIS A 83 -1.57 14.84 5.68
CA HIS A 83 -0.46 14.75 4.75
C HIS A 83 -0.26 16.06 4.02
N ALA A 84 0.87 16.72 4.24
CA ALA A 84 1.23 17.94 3.54
C ALA A 84 1.43 17.66 2.03
N SER A 85 0.79 18.45 1.20
CA SER A 85 0.89 18.36 -0.26
C SER A 85 0.50 19.66 -0.92
N ILE A 86 0.67 19.73 -2.23
CA ILE A 86 0.17 20.83 -3.04
C ILE A 86 -1.27 20.54 -3.44
N TRP A 87 -2.21 21.25 -2.83
CA TRP A 87 -3.64 21.10 -3.08
C TRP A 87 -4.13 22.20 -4.00
N PRO A 88 -5.01 21.91 -4.98
CA PRO A 88 -5.65 22.93 -5.79
C PRO A 88 -6.40 23.95 -4.93
N GLU A 89 -6.37 25.21 -5.30
CA GLU A 89 -6.96 26.29 -4.53
C GLU A 89 -8.48 26.12 -4.32
N GLU A 90 -9.17 25.58 -5.32
CA GLU A 90 -10.61 25.27 -5.23
C GLU A 90 -10.87 24.22 -4.14
N MET A 91 -10.08 23.14 -4.13
CA MET A 91 -10.18 22.11 -3.10
C MET A 91 -9.92 22.66 -1.69
N ARG A 92 -8.93 23.55 -1.54
CA ARG A 92 -8.66 24.22 -0.25
C ARG A 92 -9.87 25.01 0.23
N LYS A 93 -10.52 25.75 -0.67
CA LYS A 93 -11.73 26.53 -0.35
C LYS A 93 -12.91 25.66 0.02
N GLU A 94 -13.16 24.61 -0.73
CA GLU A 94 -14.23 23.65 -0.44
C GLU A 94 -14.00 22.94 0.91
N CYS A 95 -12.78 22.46 1.16
CA CYS A 95 -12.43 21.83 2.44
C CYS A 95 -12.60 22.80 3.60
N ALA A 96 -12.18 24.07 3.45
CA ALA A 96 -12.32 25.09 4.49
C ALA A 96 -13.79 25.38 4.80
N GLN A 97 -14.68 25.43 3.80
CA GLN A 97 -16.11 25.59 3.99
C GLN A 97 -16.75 24.44 4.76
N LEU A 98 -16.17 23.24 4.64
CA LEU A 98 -16.58 22.05 5.38
C LEU A 98 -15.87 21.88 6.73
N GLY A 99 -15.07 22.85 7.13
CA GLY A 99 -14.32 22.82 8.40
C GLY A 99 -13.06 21.93 8.39
N MET A 100 -12.61 21.50 7.21
CA MET A 100 -11.38 20.74 7.03
C MET A 100 -10.20 21.68 6.75
N GLN A 101 -9.14 21.61 7.56
CA GLN A 101 -7.93 22.39 7.36
C GLN A 101 -6.84 21.55 6.72
N LEU A 102 -6.53 21.84 5.46
CA LEU A 102 -5.44 21.15 4.73
C LEU A 102 -4.08 21.75 5.10
N ILE A 103 -3.09 20.88 5.34
CA ILE A 103 -1.71 21.23 5.65
C ILE A 103 -0.80 21.15 4.44
#